data_0f5a76e7072ff042e893907de301ebce
#
_entry.id   0f5a76e7072ff042e893907de301ebce
#
_cell.length_a   1.000
_cell.length_b   1.000
_cell.length_c   1.000
_cell.angle_alpha   90.00
_cell.angle_beta   90.00
_cell.angle_gamma   90.00
#
_symmetry.space_group_name_H-M   'P 1'
#
loop_
_entity.id
_entity.type
_entity.pdbx_description
1 polymer ?
#
loop_
_entity_poly.entity_id
_entity_poly.type
_entity_poly.pdbx_seq_one_letter_code
_entity_poly.pdbx_strand_id
1 'polypeptide(L)'
;MSRFENIVLNVPHSSNCLPCNSGWSNLAELDKEIRKWTDWHTNILFNPSKELRSKIIPCSFEYSRFYVDVERLEYDPLEKIGQGIVYTDFNELHRDVDDFLREHCVRLYESYISRLACFIDKNTLLIDCHSFPSDLSDVDIC
;
A
#
# COMPACT_ATOMS: atom_id res chain seq x y z
N MET A 1 2.19 -25.75 20.84
CA MET A 1 1.15 -25.55 19.80
C MET A 1 1.25 -24.13 19.30
N SER A 2 1.40 -23.88 17.98
CA SER A 2 1.39 -22.52 17.49
C SER A 2 0.00 -21.91 17.73
N ARG A 3 -0.04 -20.68 18.22
CA ARG A 3 -1.28 -19.94 18.50
C ARG A 3 -2.06 -19.62 17.23
N PHE A 4 -1.36 -19.59 16.08
CA PHE A 4 -1.91 -19.24 14.78
C PHE A 4 -1.71 -20.40 13.80
N GLU A 5 -2.68 -20.59 12.91
CA GLU A 5 -2.68 -21.61 11.86
C GLU A 5 -2.11 -21.05 10.56
N ASN A 6 -2.40 -19.78 10.28
CA ASN A 6 -1.97 -19.06 9.07
C ASN A 6 -1.31 -17.72 9.43
N ILE A 7 -0.44 -17.27 8.54
CA ILE A 7 0.17 -15.95 8.58
C ILE A 7 -0.17 -15.26 7.26
N VAL A 8 -0.72 -14.05 7.34
CA VAL A 8 -0.93 -13.19 6.17
C VAL A 8 0.09 -12.06 6.21
N LEU A 9 0.84 -11.90 5.13
CA LEU A 9 1.78 -10.81 4.96
C LEU A 9 1.12 -9.75 4.09
N ASN A 10 0.73 -8.64 4.70
CA ASN A 10 0.22 -7.48 4.00
C ASN A 10 1.38 -6.65 3.46
N VAL A 11 1.47 -6.46 2.14
CA VAL A 11 2.55 -5.71 1.47
C VAL A 11 1.92 -4.60 0.63
N PRO A 12 1.51 -3.50 1.26
CA PRO A 12 0.65 -2.50 0.62
C PRO A 12 1.39 -1.56 -0.34
N HIS A 13 2.67 -1.26 -0.10
CA HIS A 13 3.37 -0.14 -0.73
C HIS A 13 4.64 -0.52 -1.51
N SER A 14 4.81 -1.77 -1.88
CA SER A 14 6.01 -2.24 -2.61
C SER A 14 6.01 -1.92 -4.10
N SER A 15 4.92 -1.40 -4.63
CA SER A 15 4.76 -1.09 -6.06
C SER A 15 4.96 0.40 -6.35
N ASN A 16 5.66 0.69 -7.44
CA ASN A 16 5.78 2.01 -8.04
C ASN A 16 4.89 2.17 -9.30
N CYS A 17 4.02 1.22 -9.56
CA CYS A 17 3.15 1.25 -10.74
C CYS A 17 2.13 2.40 -10.65
N LEU A 18 2.21 3.31 -11.61
CA LEU A 18 1.29 4.43 -11.75
C LEU A 18 0.66 4.41 -13.16
N PRO A 19 -0.66 4.28 -13.29
CA PRO A 19 -1.34 4.37 -14.58
C PRO A 19 -1.12 5.72 -15.28
N CYS A 20 -1.06 5.72 -16.61
CA CYS A 20 -0.80 6.94 -17.42
C CYS A 20 -1.84 8.04 -17.19
N ASN A 21 -3.09 7.67 -16.86
CA ASN A 21 -4.20 8.59 -16.58
C ASN A 21 -4.39 8.82 -15.07
N SER A 22 -3.33 8.85 -14.32
CA SER A 22 -3.37 8.98 -12.85
C SER A 22 -3.84 10.35 -12.35
N GLY A 23 -3.87 11.39 -13.19
CA GLY A 23 -4.33 12.74 -12.85
C GLY A 23 -3.26 13.68 -12.27
N TRP A 24 -2.06 13.22 -11.99
CA TRP A 24 -0.99 14.05 -11.44
C TRP A 24 -0.43 15.04 -12.46
N SER A 25 -0.27 16.31 -12.05
CA SER A 25 0.11 17.42 -12.90
C SER A 25 1.61 17.47 -13.24
N ASN A 26 2.48 17.02 -12.31
CA ASN A 26 3.93 17.07 -12.47
C ASN A 26 4.56 15.68 -12.25
N LEU A 27 4.63 14.91 -13.33
CA LEU A 27 5.11 13.53 -13.29
C LEU A 27 6.60 13.42 -12.94
N ALA A 28 7.42 14.42 -13.26
CA ALA A 28 8.85 14.39 -12.97
C ALA A 28 9.14 14.56 -11.47
N GLU A 29 8.43 15.46 -10.80
CA GLU A 29 8.53 15.61 -9.34
C GLU A 29 7.84 14.44 -8.62
N LEU A 30 6.71 13.98 -9.14
CA LEU A 30 6.03 12.81 -8.60
C LEU A 30 6.91 11.55 -8.63
N ASP A 31 7.70 11.33 -9.69
CA ASP A 31 8.63 10.18 -9.78
C ASP A 31 9.65 10.19 -8.64
N LYS A 32 10.12 11.38 -8.21
CA LYS A 32 11.00 11.51 -7.05
C LYS A 32 10.30 11.08 -5.75
N GLU A 33 9.06 11.52 -5.57
CA GLU A 33 8.27 11.14 -4.39
C GLU A 33 7.94 9.64 -4.41
N ILE A 34 7.56 9.07 -5.58
CA ILE A 34 7.34 7.63 -5.70
C ILE A 34 8.60 6.86 -5.32
N ARG A 35 9.78 7.27 -5.83
CA ARG A 35 11.06 6.62 -5.47
C ARG A 35 11.36 6.70 -3.99
N LYS A 36 11.00 7.78 -3.34
CA LYS A 36 11.23 7.99 -1.91
C LYS A 36 10.28 7.17 -1.03
N TRP A 37 9.01 7.10 -1.41
CA TRP A 37 7.93 6.55 -0.58
C TRP A 37 7.47 5.14 -0.98
N THR A 38 8.12 4.52 -1.98
CA THR A 38 7.91 3.11 -2.27
C THR A 38 8.71 2.26 -1.32
N ASP A 39 8.08 1.26 -0.74
CA ASP A 39 8.71 0.26 0.13
C ASP A 39 9.48 -0.76 -0.72
N TRP A 40 10.64 -0.33 -1.21
CA TRP A 40 11.44 -1.09 -2.16
C TRP A 40 11.81 -2.47 -1.64
N HIS A 41 11.65 -3.47 -2.51
CA HIS A 41 12.00 -4.86 -2.25
C HIS A 41 11.19 -5.58 -1.16
N THR A 42 10.24 -4.92 -0.50
CA THR A 42 9.43 -5.53 0.57
C THR A 42 8.70 -6.78 0.10
N ASN A 43 8.15 -6.78 -1.11
CA ASN A 43 7.52 -7.95 -1.73
C ASN A 43 8.47 -9.12 -2.00
N ILE A 44 9.78 -8.85 -2.09
CA ILE A 44 10.83 -9.87 -2.26
C ILE A 44 11.31 -10.37 -0.90
N LEU A 45 11.58 -9.43 0.02
CA LEU A 45 12.09 -9.73 1.36
C LEU A 45 11.12 -10.61 2.17
N PHE A 46 9.82 -10.32 2.06
CA PHE A 46 8.76 -11.06 2.75
C PHE A 46 8.14 -12.18 1.90
N ASN A 47 8.73 -12.52 0.74
CA ASN A 47 8.22 -13.64 -0.05
C ASN A 47 8.59 -14.97 0.62
N PRO A 48 7.61 -15.78 1.06
CA PRO A 48 7.89 -17.00 1.78
C PRO A 48 8.58 -18.05 0.91
N SER A 49 9.46 -18.84 1.53
CA SER A 49 10.06 -20.02 0.86
C SER A 49 8.98 -21.02 0.43
N LYS A 50 9.30 -21.90 -0.49
CA LYS A 50 8.33 -22.90 -1.01
C LYS A 50 7.72 -23.75 0.10
N GLU A 51 8.51 -24.10 1.11
CA GLU A 51 8.10 -24.94 2.24
C GLU A 51 7.09 -24.24 3.16
N LEU A 52 7.15 -22.90 3.23
CA LEU A 52 6.30 -22.09 4.09
C LEU A 52 5.01 -21.60 3.40
N ARG A 53 4.92 -21.69 2.08
CA ARG A 53 3.77 -21.18 1.29
C ARG A 53 2.42 -21.80 1.64
N SER A 54 2.40 -22.95 2.27
CA SER A 54 1.15 -23.56 2.74
C SER A 54 0.56 -22.88 3.99
N LYS A 55 1.36 -22.07 4.69
CA LYS A 55 0.98 -21.40 5.94
C LYS A 55 1.12 -19.87 5.88
N ILE A 56 1.87 -19.36 4.92
CA ILE A 56 2.15 -17.93 4.78
C ILE A 56 1.57 -17.47 3.44
N ILE A 57 0.65 -16.52 3.52
CA ILE A 57 -0.10 -15.96 2.39
C ILE A 57 0.39 -14.53 2.16
N PRO A 58 1.19 -14.25 1.12
CA PRO A 58 1.54 -12.89 0.77
C PRO A 58 0.36 -12.21 0.05
N CYS A 59 0.02 -11.01 0.48
CA CYS A 59 -1.00 -10.16 -0.13
C CYS A 59 -0.37 -8.81 -0.45
N SER A 60 0.00 -8.62 -1.73
CA SER A 60 0.61 -7.38 -2.21
C SER A 60 -0.40 -6.56 -3.00
N PHE A 61 -0.29 -5.23 -2.89
CA PHE A 61 -1.02 -4.31 -3.74
C PHE A 61 -0.17 -3.99 -4.99
N GLU A 62 -0.83 -3.90 -6.15
CA GLU A 62 -0.13 -3.82 -7.45
C GLU A 62 0.18 -2.40 -7.91
N TYR A 63 -0.43 -1.38 -7.28
CA TYR A 63 -0.22 0.02 -7.64
C TYR A 63 0.55 0.78 -6.56
N SER A 64 1.12 1.92 -6.96
CA SER A 64 1.74 2.87 -6.04
C SER A 64 0.70 3.47 -5.08
N ARG A 65 1.12 3.78 -3.85
CA ARG A 65 0.30 4.55 -2.90
C ARG A 65 -0.17 5.91 -3.45
N PHE A 66 0.58 6.48 -4.39
CA PHE A 66 0.20 7.72 -5.10
C PHE A 66 -0.94 7.52 -6.09
N TYR A 67 -1.32 6.28 -6.39
CA TYR A 67 -2.54 5.98 -7.12
C TYR A 67 -3.69 5.67 -6.18
N VAL A 68 -3.48 4.72 -5.26
CA VAL A 68 -4.43 4.35 -4.20
C VAL A 68 -3.63 3.96 -2.96
N ASP A 69 -3.86 4.61 -1.83
CA ASP A 69 -3.24 4.21 -0.57
C ASP A 69 -4.17 3.26 0.19
N VAL A 70 -3.84 1.97 0.12
CA VAL A 70 -4.67 0.89 0.69
C VAL A 70 -4.53 0.74 2.21
N GLU A 71 -3.66 1.52 2.85
CA GLU A 71 -3.54 1.58 4.31
C GLU A 71 -4.31 2.74 4.93
N ARG A 72 -4.84 3.66 4.11
CA ARG A 72 -5.71 4.71 4.63
C ARG A 72 -7.07 4.13 5.00
N LEU A 73 -7.60 4.62 6.11
CA LEU A 73 -8.96 4.29 6.53
C LEU A 73 -9.96 5.31 5.97
N GLU A 74 -11.21 4.91 5.86
CA GLU A 74 -12.29 5.86 5.67
C GLU A 74 -12.26 6.89 6.81
N TYR A 75 -12.39 8.16 6.46
CA TYR A 75 -12.32 9.28 7.42
C TYR A 75 -10.95 9.50 8.07
N ASP A 76 -9.86 9.00 7.47
CA ASP A 76 -8.50 9.31 7.92
C ASP A 76 -8.32 10.84 8.02
N PRO A 77 -7.74 11.37 9.11
CA PRO A 77 -7.48 12.80 9.25
C PRO A 77 -6.66 13.41 8.10
N LEU A 78 -5.81 12.62 7.45
CA LEU A 78 -5.00 13.04 6.31
C LEU A 78 -5.83 13.29 5.03
N GLU A 79 -7.07 12.80 4.96
CA GLU A 79 -8.01 13.17 3.88
C GLU A 79 -8.20 14.70 3.79
N LYS A 80 -8.17 15.40 4.93
CA LYS A 80 -8.33 16.86 4.98
C LYS A 80 -7.20 17.65 4.30
N ILE A 81 -6.06 17.02 4.12
CA ILE A 81 -4.89 17.57 3.43
C ILE A 81 -4.62 16.87 2.09
N GLY A 82 -5.62 16.16 1.57
CA GLY A 82 -5.54 15.49 0.28
C GLY A 82 -4.77 14.18 0.26
N GLN A 83 -4.49 13.57 1.43
CA GLN A 83 -3.71 12.33 1.56
C GLN A 83 -4.55 11.18 2.15
N GLY A 84 -5.78 11.03 1.69
CA GLY A 84 -6.65 9.91 2.02
C GLY A 84 -6.40 8.66 1.18
N ILE A 85 -7.43 7.83 0.99
CA ILE A 85 -7.38 6.63 0.12
C ILE A 85 -6.97 7.02 -1.30
N VAL A 86 -7.49 8.14 -1.80
CA VAL A 86 -7.19 8.72 -3.12
C VAL A 86 -6.53 10.06 -2.91
N TYR A 87 -5.23 10.13 -3.10
CA TYR A 87 -4.51 11.38 -2.93
C TYR A 87 -4.97 12.41 -3.96
N THR A 88 -5.19 13.64 -3.51
CA THR A 88 -5.40 14.83 -4.34
C THR A 88 -4.23 15.79 -4.23
N ASP A 89 -3.51 15.76 -3.10
CA ASP A 89 -2.38 16.62 -2.83
C ASP A 89 -1.28 15.85 -2.10
N PHE A 90 -0.04 16.14 -2.42
CA PHE A 90 1.12 15.62 -1.69
C PHE A 90 2.30 16.60 -1.83
N ASN A 91 2.76 17.17 -0.71
CA ASN A 91 3.72 18.27 -0.71
C ASN A 91 3.20 19.42 -1.61
N GLU A 92 3.97 19.81 -2.64
CA GLU A 92 3.59 20.83 -3.62
C GLU A 92 2.94 20.25 -4.89
N LEU A 93 2.69 18.93 -4.92
CA LEU A 93 2.07 18.23 -6.03
C LEU A 93 0.56 18.22 -5.89
N HIS A 94 -0.12 18.49 -6.99
CA HIS A 94 -1.58 18.44 -7.11
C HIS A 94 -2.01 17.38 -8.10
N ARG A 95 -3.10 16.67 -7.78
CA ARG A 95 -3.71 15.63 -8.61
C ARG A 95 -5.15 16.01 -8.94
N ASP A 96 -5.44 16.10 -10.23
CA ASP A 96 -6.81 16.25 -10.71
C ASP A 96 -7.52 14.90 -10.67
N VAL A 97 -8.55 14.80 -9.85
CA VAL A 97 -9.30 13.56 -9.60
C VAL A 97 -10.77 13.84 -9.87
N ASP A 98 -11.21 13.48 -11.08
CA ASP A 98 -12.62 13.48 -11.43
C ASP A 98 -13.40 12.33 -10.74
N ASP A 99 -14.70 12.36 -10.84
CA ASP A 99 -15.56 11.35 -10.21
C ASP A 99 -15.28 9.93 -10.73
N PHE A 100 -14.98 9.78 -12.01
CA PHE A 100 -14.68 8.49 -12.63
C PHE A 100 -13.37 7.89 -12.09
N LEU A 101 -12.32 8.71 -12.02
CA LEU A 101 -11.03 8.28 -11.46
C LEU A 101 -11.16 7.94 -9.97
N ARG A 102 -11.88 8.77 -9.22
CA ARG A 102 -12.13 8.52 -7.79
C ARG A 102 -12.85 7.21 -7.57
N GLU A 103 -13.94 6.98 -8.28
CA GLU A 103 -14.72 5.74 -8.18
C GLU A 103 -13.88 4.51 -8.57
N HIS A 104 -13.04 4.63 -9.60
CA HIS A 104 -12.13 3.55 -9.98
C HIS A 104 -11.11 3.24 -8.87
N CYS A 105 -10.49 4.26 -8.29
CA CYS A 105 -9.54 4.11 -7.18
C CYS A 105 -10.19 3.48 -5.95
N VAL A 106 -11.39 3.91 -5.58
CA VAL A 106 -12.15 3.34 -4.46
C VAL A 106 -12.46 1.87 -4.70
N ARG A 107 -12.88 1.48 -5.91
CA ARG A 107 -13.09 0.05 -6.24
C ARG A 107 -11.82 -0.78 -6.11
N LEU A 108 -10.66 -0.25 -6.48
CA LEU A 108 -9.37 -0.94 -6.28
C LEU A 108 -9.07 -1.14 -4.80
N TYR A 109 -9.28 -0.10 -4.00
CA TYR A 109 -9.16 -0.15 -2.55
C TYR A 109 -10.07 -1.24 -1.94
N GLU A 110 -11.37 -1.18 -2.22
CA GLU A 110 -12.35 -2.14 -1.70
C GLU A 110 -12.02 -3.57 -2.12
N SER A 111 -11.58 -3.77 -3.36
CA SER A 111 -11.15 -5.07 -3.87
C SER A 111 -9.95 -5.61 -3.11
N TYR A 112 -8.96 -4.76 -2.83
CA TYR A 112 -7.78 -5.15 -2.05
C TYR A 112 -8.14 -5.50 -0.61
N ILE A 113 -8.90 -4.65 0.08
CA ILE A 113 -9.35 -4.88 1.46
C ILE A 113 -10.20 -6.15 1.57
N SER A 114 -11.13 -6.36 0.62
CA SER A 114 -11.95 -7.57 0.58
C SER A 114 -11.10 -8.83 0.38
N ARG A 115 -10.10 -8.78 -0.51
CA ARG A 115 -9.16 -9.88 -0.71
C ARG A 115 -8.35 -10.17 0.55
N LEU A 116 -7.82 -9.14 1.21
CA LEU A 116 -7.09 -9.28 2.46
C LEU A 116 -7.98 -9.90 3.54
N ALA A 117 -9.20 -9.40 3.70
CA ALA A 117 -10.16 -9.88 4.69
C ALA A 117 -10.54 -11.36 4.49
N CYS A 118 -10.57 -11.87 3.25
CA CYS A 118 -10.84 -13.29 2.97
C CYS A 118 -9.82 -14.25 3.59
N PHE A 119 -8.62 -13.77 3.89
CA PHE A 119 -7.56 -14.60 4.49
C PHE A 119 -7.48 -14.49 6.01
N ILE A 120 -8.24 -13.60 6.63
CA ILE A 120 -8.14 -13.28 8.05
C ILE A 120 -9.27 -13.93 8.82
N ASP A 121 -8.91 -14.72 9.83
CA ASP A 121 -9.81 -15.27 10.83
C ASP A 121 -9.18 -15.18 12.23
N LYS A 122 -9.85 -15.73 13.23
CA LYS A 122 -9.37 -15.73 14.65
C LYS A 122 -8.05 -16.46 14.87
N ASN A 123 -7.62 -17.30 13.93
CA ASN A 123 -6.40 -18.09 14.00
C ASN A 123 -5.31 -17.55 13.05
N THR A 124 -5.53 -16.39 12.45
CA THR A 124 -4.61 -15.76 11.51
C THR A 124 -3.77 -14.70 12.22
N LEU A 125 -2.46 -14.72 11.97
CA LEU A 125 -1.56 -13.62 12.28
C LEU A 125 -1.42 -12.74 11.03
N LEU A 126 -1.86 -11.48 11.11
CA LEU A 126 -1.60 -10.47 10.10
C LEU A 126 -0.31 -9.72 10.45
N ILE A 127 0.57 -9.60 9.46
CA ILE A 127 1.82 -8.83 9.57
C ILE A 127 1.83 -7.79 8.45
N ASP A 128 1.90 -6.51 8.82
CA ASP A 128 2.12 -5.42 7.88
C ASP A 128 3.62 -5.31 7.59
N CYS A 129 3.96 -5.37 6.30
CA CYS A 129 5.32 -5.47 5.82
C CYS A 129 5.72 -4.17 5.12
N HIS A 130 6.64 -3.44 5.72
CA HIS A 130 7.15 -2.19 5.20
C HIS A 130 8.67 -2.16 5.07
N SER A 131 9.17 -1.20 4.30
CA SER A 131 10.55 -0.73 4.34
C SER A 131 10.56 0.80 4.38
N PHE A 132 11.60 1.37 4.96
CA PHE A 132 11.73 2.81 5.11
C PHE A 132 13.03 3.29 4.48
N PRO A 133 13.05 4.49 3.84
CA PRO A 133 14.29 5.11 3.42
C PRO A 133 15.18 5.40 4.62
N SER A 134 16.48 5.18 4.47
CA SER A 134 17.47 5.33 5.55
C SER A 134 17.61 6.77 6.09
N ASP A 135 17.13 7.76 5.33
CA ASP A 135 17.14 9.17 5.70
C ASP A 135 15.90 9.62 6.51
N LEU A 136 14.90 8.75 6.65
CA LEU A 136 13.67 9.05 7.40
C LEU A 136 13.69 8.55 8.83
N SER A 137 14.68 7.77 9.24
CA SER A 137 14.58 7.15 10.56
C SER A 137 15.88 6.93 11.26
N ASP A 138 15.93 7.43 12.48
CA ASP A 138 16.57 6.79 13.63
C ASP A 138 15.68 5.66 14.19
N VAL A 139 14.78 5.09 13.40
CA VAL A 139 13.89 4.02 13.85
C VAL A 139 14.57 2.69 13.58
N ASP A 140 15.14 2.16 14.62
CA ASP A 140 15.43 0.74 14.71
C ASP A 140 14.13 -0.03 14.52
N ILE A 141 14.22 -1.07 13.72
CA ILE A 141 13.17 -2.03 13.33
C ILE A 141 12.07 -2.17 14.41
N CYS A 142 10.86 -1.78 14.06
CA CYS A 142 9.67 -2.09 14.85
C CYS A 142 9.25 -3.54 14.66
#